data_6e091848919db1210c6184227e7538fe
#
_entry.id   6e091848919db1210c6184227e7538fe
#
_cell.length_a   1.000
_cell.length_b   1.000
_cell.length_c   1.000
_cell.angle_alpha   90.00
_cell.angle_beta   90.00
_cell.angle_gamma   90.00
#
_symmetry.space_group_name_H-M   'P 1'
#
loop_
_entity.id
_entity.type
_entity.pdbx_description
1 polymer ?
#
loop_
_entity_poly.entity_id
_entity_poly.type
_entity_poly.pdbx_seq_one_letter_code
_entity_poly.pdbx_strand_id
1 'polypeptide(L)'
;WVAPSHSFDNITLKALYESTEIRIVSDGIALFPYFKNNFHFIPQQIWNLQNKKFGVWTVCLHPDTMTDEEFNQLSKKLEEEKLSIKIISVNDINFDKTDKTNFLNSFYSFYFWTIFYIKKSLKNIRCMVLKK
;
A
#
# COMPACT_ATOMS: atom_id res chain seq x y z
N TRP A 1 -10.10 -1.17 -8.30
CA TRP A 1 -9.13 -0.63 -9.26
C TRP A 1 -7.77 -0.42 -8.62
N VAL A 2 -6.73 -0.78 -9.35
CA VAL A 2 -5.33 -0.51 -8.99
C VAL A 2 -4.79 0.47 -10.03
N ALA A 3 -4.24 1.59 -9.56
CA ALA A 3 -3.70 2.61 -10.46
C ALA A 3 -2.42 2.10 -11.15
N PRO A 4 -2.30 2.23 -12.48
CA PRO A 4 -1.04 1.95 -13.15
C PRO A 4 0.10 2.81 -12.56
N SER A 5 1.21 2.17 -12.21
CA SER A 5 2.38 2.82 -11.58
C SER A 5 2.06 3.62 -10.30
N HIS A 6 0.95 3.30 -9.62
CA HIS A 6 0.46 4.03 -8.44
C HIS A 6 0.34 5.54 -8.67
N SER A 7 -0.06 5.94 -9.88
CA SER A 7 -0.14 7.34 -10.29
C SER A 7 -1.54 7.67 -10.81
N PHE A 8 -2.20 8.59 -10.14
CA PHE A 8 -3.49 9.14 -10.53
C PHE A 8 -3.71 10.50 -9.86
N ASP A 9 -4.65 11.25 -10.38
CA ASP A 9 -5.05 12.55 -9.87
C ASP A 9 -6.57 12.61 -9.59
N ASN A 10 -7.04 13.77 -9.13
CA ASN A 10 -8.46 13.96 -8.86
C ASN A 10 -9.32 13.93 -10.14
N ILE A 11 -8.76 14.25 -11.30
CA ILE A 11 -9.47 14.19 -12.58
C ILE A 11 -9.72 12.74 -12.95
N THR A 12 -8.71 11.89 -12.77
CA THR A 12 -8.82 10.44 -12.98
C THR A 12 -9.88 9.84 -12.06
N LEU A 13 -9.89 10.19 -10.76
CA LEU A 13 -10.90 9.72 -9.82
C LEU A 13 -12.30 10.19 -10.22
N LYS A 14 -12.45 11.44 -10.64
CA LYS A 14 -13.74 11.96 -11.12
C LYS A 14 -14.24 11.18 -12.34
N ALA A 15 -13.40 11.01 -13.34
CA ALA A 15 -13.73 10.25 -14.55
C ALA A 15 -14.12 8.79 -14.21
N LEU A 16 -13.37 8.14 -13.31
CA LEU A 16 -13.65 6.77 -12.86
C LEU A 16 -15.02 6.70 -12.15
N TYR A 17 -15.33 7.67 -11.30
CA TYR A 17 -16.60 7.75 -10.59
C TYR A 17 -17.80 7.94 -11.52
N GLU A 18 -17.67 8.82 -12.51
CA GLU A 18 -18.74 9.20 -13.45
C GLU A 18 -18.97 8.13 -14.52
N SER A 19 -17.93 7.39 -14.92
CA SER A 19 -17.98 6.48 -16.06
C SER A 19 -18.03 4.99 -15.69
N THR A 20 -17.92 4.64 -14.40
CA THR A 20 -17.89 3.23 -13.97
C THR A 20 -18.58 3.00 -12.63
N GLU A 21 -18.85 1.74 -12.31
CA GLU A 21 -19.33 1.30 -11.00
C GLU A 21 -18.19 1.03 -10.00
N ILE A 22 -16.95 1.31 -10.34
CA ILE A 22 -15.80 1.12 -9.45
C ILE A 22 -15.88 2.11 -8.29
N ARG A 23 -15.80 1.60 -7.07
CA ARG A 23 -15.83 2.41 -5.82
C ARG A 23 -14.72 2.03 -4.86
N ILE A 24 -13.86 1.07 -5.21
CA ILE A 24 -12.73 0.62 -4.40
C ILE A 24 -11.43 0.84 -5.18
N VAL A 25 -10.47 1.51 -4.54
CA VAL A 25 -9.13 1.77 -5.07
C VAL A 25 -8.11 1.13 -4.14
N SER A 26 -7.23 0.29 -4.69
CA SER A 26 -6.09 -0.24 -3.93
C SER A 26 -4.89 0.66 -4.18
N ASP A 27 -4.66 1.59 -3.26
CA ASP A 27 -3.54 2.53 -3.27
C ASP A 27 -3.49 3.34 -1.96
N GLY A 28 -2.39 4.05 -1.75
CA GLY A 28 -2.23 5.00 -0.66
C GLY A 28 -1.48 4.47 0.55
N ILE A 29 -1.00 5.40 1.37
CA ILE A 29 -0.21 5.15 2.58
C ILE A 29 -1.10 5.36 3.80
N ALA A 30 -1.57 4.29 4.41
CA ALA A 30 -2.40 4.30 5.61
C ALA A 30 -2.28 2.95 6.35
N LEU A 31 -2.74 2.88 7.60
CA LEU A 31 -2.80 1.62 8.37
C LEU A 31 -4.08 0.84 8.08
N PHE A 32 -5.16 1.52 7.79
CA PHE A 32 -6.48 0.95 7.60
C PHE A 32 -7.13 1.50 6.34
N PRO A 33 -8.08 0.77 5.74
CA PRO A 33 -8.93 1.31 4.70
C PRO A 33 -9.57 2.63 5.12
N TYR A 34 -9.74 3.55 4.17
CA TYR A 34 -10.32 4.86 4.41
C TYR A 34 -11.20 5.29 3.25
N PHE A 35 -12.10 6.25 3.52
CA PHE A 35 -12.97 6.83 2.51
C PHE A 35 -12.49 8.22 2.13
N LYS A 36 -12.37 8.49 0.83
CA LYS A 36 -11.99 9.80 0.31
C LYS A 36 -12.48 9.94 -1.14
N ASN A 37 -12.96 11.13 -1.52
CA ASN A 37 -13.38 11.44 -2.89
C ASN A 37 -14.38 10.42 -3.47
N ASN A 38 -15.34 9.96 -2.68
CA ASN A 38 -16.35 8.94 -3.02
C ASN A 38 -15.81 7.53 -3.32
N PHE A 39 -14.58 7.23 -2.91
CA PHE A 39 -13.95 5.91 -3.02
C PHE A 39 -13.51 5.37 -1.67
N HIS A 40 -13.63 4.06 -1.52
CA HIS A 40 -12.94 3.33 -0.47
C HIS A 40 -11.52 3.00 -0.92
N PHE A 41 -10.53 3.43 -0.16
CA PHE A 41 -9.14 3.12 -0.38
C PHE A 41 -8.69 1.96 0.49
N ILE A 42 -8.05 0.97 -0.13
CA ILE A 42 -7.33 -0.09 0.56
C ILE A 42 -5.84 0.25 0.45
N PRO A 43 -5.15 0.53 1.56
CA PRO A 43 -3.74 0.94 1.52
C PRO A 43 -2.87 -0.10 0.83
N GLN A 44 -2.01 0.35 -0.09
CA GLN A 44 -1.02 -0.48 -0.74
C GLN A 44 0.35 0.16 -0.58
N GLN A 45 1.23 -0.48 0.20
CA GLN A 45 2.44 0.17 0.69
C GLN A 45 3.62 -0.79 0.93
N ILE A 46 3.49 -2.06 0.58
CA ILE A 46 4.58 -3.03 0.65
C ILE A 46 4.72 -3.81 -0.66
N TRP A 47 5.96 -4.13 -1.00
CA TRP A 47 6.34 -4.84 -2.24
C TRP A 47 6.88 -6.24 -1.97
N ASN A 48 6.90 -6.66 -0.72
CA ASN A 48 7.23 -8.02 -0.33
C ASN A 48 6.45 -8.39 0.93
N LEU A 49 6.21 -9.67 1.11
CA LEU A 49 5.48 -10.18 2.26
C LEU A 49 6.25 -9.87 3.55
N GLN A 50 5.55 -9.23 4.49
CA GLN A 50 6.07 -8.87 5.81
C GLN A 50 5.01 -9.16 6.85
N ASN A 51 5.42 -9.75 7.97
CA ASN A 51 4.52 -9.90 9.11
C ASN A 51 4.28 -8.54 9.76
N LYS A 52 3.05 -8.06 9.67
CA LYS A 52 2.59 -6.80 10.28
C LYS A 52 1.56 -7.11 11.35
N LYS A 53 1.87 -6.74 12.57
CA LYS A 53 1.01 -7.00 13.74
C LYS A 53 -0.26 -6.16 13.77
N PHE A 54 -0.32 -5.11 12.96
CA PHE A 54 -1.38 -4.10 13.06
C PHE A 54 -1.69 -3.48 11.70
N GLY A 55 -2.97 -3.24 11.40
CA GLY A 55 -3.42 -2.62 10.16
C GLY A 55 -3.86 -3.61 9.08
N VAL A 56 -4.27 -3.07 7.93
CA VAL A 56 -4.58 -3.81 6.70
C VAL A 56 -3.49 -3.50 5.68
N TRP A 57 -2.86 -4.53 5.16
CA TRP A 57 -1.68 -4.39 4.31
C TRP A 57 -1.88 -5.10 2.98
N THR A 58 -1.78 -4.37 1.90
CA THR A 58 -1.78 -4.94 0.55
C THR A 58 -0.33 -5.06 0.06
N VAL A 59 0.01 -6.24 -0.41
CA VAL A 59 1.32 -6.53 -1.02
C VAL A 59 1.17 -6.40 -2.53
N CYS A 60 1.96 -5.52 -3.15
CA CYS A 60 2.08 -5.46 -4.60
C CYS A 60 3.15 -6.45 -5.06
N LEU A 61 2.73 -7.43 -5.82
CA LEU A 61 3.62 -8.41 -6.43
C LEU A 61 3.58 -8.25 -7.95
N HIS A 62 4.72 -8.46 -8.60
CA HIS A 62 4.89 -8.44 -10.05
C HIS A 62 5.38 -9.82 -10.52
N PRO A 63 4.51 -10.83 -10.61
CA PRO A 63 4.92 -12.20 -10.92
C PRO A 63 5.62 -12.34 -12.27
N ASP A 64 5.30 -11.46 -13.22
CA ASP A 64 5.88 -11.38 -14.56
C ASP A 64 7.37 -11.00 -14.58
N THR A 65 7.85 -10.37 -13.52
CA THR A 65 9.25 -9.95 -13.37
C THR A 65 10.01 -10.71 -12.29
N MET A 66 9.33 -11.59 -11.54
CA MET A 66 9.94 -12.40 -10.48
C MET A 66 10.75 -13.54 -11.09
N THR A 67 11.93 -13.77 -10.52
CA THR A 67 12.71 -14.98 -10.79
C THR A 67 12.10 -16.20 -10.09
N ASP A 68 12.42 -17.42 -10.55
CA ASP A 68 11.98 -18.65 -9.89
C ASP A 68 12.40 -18.72 -8.42
N GLU A 69 13.57 -18.17 -8.10
CA GLU A 69 14.08 -18.09 -6.74
C GLU A 69 13.23 -17.18 -5.86
N GLU A 70 12.88 -15.99 -6.34
CA GLU A 70 12.00 -15.04 -5.63
C GLU A 70 10.61 -15.60 -5.43
N PHE A 71 10.09 -16.34 -6.42
CA PHE A 71 8.81 -17.00 -6.33
C PHE A 71 8.81 -18.13 -5.28
N ASN A 72 9.86 -18.94 -5.25
CA ASN A 72 10.05 -19.99 -4.25
C ASN A 72 10.20 -19.40 -2.84
N GLN A 73 10.93 -18.30 -2.68
CA GLN A 73 11.06 -17.61 -1.41
C GLN A 73 9.72 -17.03 -0.95
N LEU A 74 8.91 -16.47 -1.84
CA LEU A 74 7.56 -15.99 -1.53
C LEU A 74 6.67 -17.13 -1.05
N SER A 75 6.65 -18.26 -1.78
CA SER A 75 5.88 -19.45 -1.43
C SER A 75 6.26 -19.96 -0.04
N LYS A 76 7.54 -20.09 0.23
CA LYS A 76 8.05 -20.50 1.54
C LYS A 76 7.61 -19.54 2.65
N LYS A 77 7.73 -18.24 2.43
CA LYS A 77 7.26 -17.23 3.41
C LYS A 77 5.76 -17.31 3.65
N LEU A 78 4.94 -17.53 2.61
CA LEU A 78 3.51 -17.70 2.76
C LEU A 78 3.17 -18.92 3.63
N GLU A 79 3.90 -20.00 3.49
CA GLU A 79 3.73 -21.20 4.33
C GLU A 79 4.16 -20.94 5.78
N GLU A 80 5.31 -20.32 6.00
CA GLU A 80 5.84 -19.99 7.32
C GLU A 80 4.94 -19.00 8.08
N GLU A 81 4.42 -17.97 7.41
CA GLU A 81 3.59 -16.92 8.00
C GLU A 81 2.10 -17.28 8.09
N LYS A 82 1.68 -18.40 7.51
CA LYS A 82 0.27 -18.85 7.44
C LYS A 82 -0.44 -18.87 8.80
N LEU A 83 0.30 -19.09 9.88
CA LEU A 83 -0.25 -19.13 11.24
C LEU A 83 -0.22 -17.76 11.93
N SER A 84 0.53 -16.78 11.42
CA SER A 84 0.75 -15.50 12.08
C SER A 84 0.03 -14.33 11.43
N ILE A 85 -0.35 -14.46 10.15
CA ILE A 85 -1.08 -13.45 9.39
C ILE A 85 -2.45 -13.98 8.93
N LYS A 86 -3.43 -13.10 8.90
CA LYS A 86 -4.74 -13.39 8.31
C LYS A 86 -4.79 -12.81 6.90
N ILE A 87 -4.80 -13.69 5.90
CA ILE A 87 -5.08 -13.30 4.52
C ILE A 87 -6.59 -13.21 4.35
N ILE A 88 -7.06 -12.07 3.83
CA ILE A 88 -8.49 -11.79 3.63
C ILE A 88 -8.76 -11.38 2.19
N SER A 89 -9.97 -11.61 1.73
CA SER A 89 -10.48 -11.06 0.49
C SER A 89 -10.83 -9.58 0.66
N VAL A 90 -10.84 -8.82 -0.43
CA VAL A 90 -11.37 -7.45 -0.45
C VAL A 90 -12.83 -7.41 0.03
N ASN A 91 -13.61 -8.45 -0.25
CA ASN A 91 -15.00 -8.56 0.17
C ASN A 91 -15.18 -8.76 1.68
N ASP A 92 -14.12 -9.18 2.38
CA ASP A 92 -14.14 -9.34 3.85
C ASP A 92 -13.81 -8.03 4.59
N ILE A 93 -13.47 -6.98 3.87
CA ILE A 93 -13.16 -5.69 4.46
C ILE A 93 -14.44 -4.96 4.84
N ASN A 94 -14.60 -4.66 6.13
CA ASN A 94 -15.71 -3.84 6.58
C ASN A 94 -15.37 -2.35 6.38
N PHE A 95 -15.98 -1.75 5.38
CA PHE A 95 -15.78 -0.33 5.05
C PHE A 95 -16.61 0.63 5.91
N ASP A 96 -17.60 0.17 6.67
CA ASP A 96 -18.44 1.03 7.53
C ASP A 96 -17.68 1.63 8.72
N LYS A 97 -16.52 1.07 9.03
CA LYS A 97 -15.67 1.50 10.15
C LYS A 97 -14.55 2.48 9.74
N THR A 98 -14.51 2.89 8.50
CA THR A 98 -13.38 3.68 7.96
C THR A 98 -13.20 5.05 8.62
N ASP A 99 -14.27 5.68 9.07
CA ASP A 99 -14.20 7.01 9.68
C ASP A 99 -13.48 7.04 11.05
N LYS A 100 -13.54 5.94 11.80
CA LYS A 100 -12.94 5.86 13.14
C LYS A 100 -11.41 5.77 13.14
N THR A 101 -10.81 5.46 12.00
CA THR A 101 -9.36 5.24 11.86
C THR A 101 -8.61 6.42 11.24
N ASN A 102 -9.31 7.51 10.89
CA ASN A 102 -8.73 8.66 10.18
C ASN A 102 -7.54 9.30 10.92
N PHE A 103 -7.62 9.42 12.25
CA PHE A 103 -6.51 9.97 13.05
C PHE A 103 -5.25 9.07 12.96
N LEU A 104 -5.41 7.76 13.14
CA LEU A 104 -4.30 6.80 13.05
C LEU A 104 -3.70 6.78 11.65
N ASN A 105 -4.52 6.83 10.63
CA ASN A 105 -4.09 6.89 9.23
C ASN A 105 -3.30 8.18 8.94
N SER A 106 -3.77 9.33 9.44
CA SER A 106 -3.09 10.61 9.26
C SER A 106 -1.74 10.63 9.96
N PHE A 107 -1.68 10.14 11.20
CA PHE A 107 -0.42 10.04 11.96
C PHE A 107 0.57 9.11 11.27
N TYR A 108 0.11 7.93 10.84
CA TYR A 108 0.94 6.96 10.14
C TYR A 108 1.46 7.52 8.80
N SER A 109 0.61 8.14 8.01
CA SER A 109 0.97 8.76 6.74
C SER A 109 2.03 9.85 6.94
N PHE A 110 1.85 10.72 7.93
CA PHE A 110 2.84 11.74 8.29
C PHE A 110 4.19 11.12 8.68
N TYR A 111 4.18 10.11 9.55
CA TYR A 111 5.39 9.38 9.96
C TYR A 111 6.09 8.73 8.77
N PHE A 112 5.34 8.04 7.90
CA PHE A 112 5.88 7.39 6.71
C PHE A 112 6.59 8.39 5.78
N TRP A 113 5.93 9.49 5.44
CA TRP A 113 6.48 10.50 4.56
C TRP A 113 7.68 11.20 5.17
N THR A 114 7.66 11.48 6.46
CA THR A 114 8.81 12.07 7.17
C THR A 114 10.04 11.17 7.05
N ILE A 115 9.91 9.88 7.35
CA ILE A 115 11.03 8.93 7.21
C ILE A 115 11.47 8.79 5.76
N PHE A 116 10.54 8.76 4.82
CA PHE A 116 10.86 8.68 3.40
C PHE A 116 11.71 9.85 2.94
N TYR A 117 11.33 11.07 3.28
CA TYR A 117 12.08 12.28 2.91
C TYR A 117 13.45 12.36 3.60
N ILE A 118 13.55 11.97 4.87
CA ILE A 118 14.84 11.90 5.57
C ILE A 118 15.77 10.91 4.85
N LYS A 119 15.31 9.69 4.54
CA LYS A 119 16.12 8.69 3.82
C LYS A 119 16.55 9.18 2.44
N LYS A 120 15.64 9.82 1.71
CA LYS A 120 15.93 10.40 0.40
C LYS A 120 17.00 11.50 0.48
N SER A 121 16.91 12.39 1.48
CA SER A 121 17.90 13.46 1.72
C SER A 121 19.27 12.87 2.06
N LEU A 122 19.34 11.90 2.96
CA LEU A 122 20.60 11.23 3.33
C LEU A 122 21.25 10.51 2.14
N LYS A 123 20.46 9.87 1.29
CA LYS A 123 20.95 9.24 0.06
C LYS A 123 21.57 10.27 -0.89
N ASN A 124 20.94 11.42 -1.06
CA ASN A 124 21.43 12.49 -1.92
C ASN A 124 22.75 13.07 -1.38
N ILE A 125 22.86 13.28 -0.07
CA ILE A 125 24.11 13.74 0.58
C ILE A 125 25.23 12.73 0.35
N ARG A 126 24.95 11.42 0.56
CA ARG A 126 25.96 10.37 0.34
C ARG A 126 26.43 10.31 -1.12
N CYS A 127 25.53 10.49 -2.08
CA CYS A 127 25.88 10.53 -3.50
C CYS A 127 26.75 11.76 -3.85
N MET A 128 26.54 12.91 -3.18
CA MET A 128 27.36 14.10 -3.39
C MET A 128 28.76 13.97 -2.79
N VAL A 129 28.88 13.31 -1.65
CA VAL A 129 30.18 13.07 -0.97
C VAL A 129 31.04 12.05 -1.72
N LEU A 130 30.42 11.04 -2.33
CA LEU A 130 31.14 9.99 -3.08
C LEU A 130 31.54 10.41 -4.51
N LYS A 131 31.08 11.56 -4.99
CA LYS A 131 31.45 12.12 -6.30
C LYS A 131 32.63 13.11 -6.23
N LYS A 132 33.18 13.35 -5.06
CA LYS A 132 34.44 14.06 -4.84
C LYS A 132 35.59 13.09 -4.66
#